data_b03f250714cd2a5e0323fb877092e5da
#
_entry.id   b03f250714cd2a5e0323fb877092e5da
#
_cell.length_a   1.000
_cell.length_b   1.000
_cell.length_c   1.000
_cell.angle_alpha   90.00
_cell.angle_beta   90.00
_cell.angle_gamma   90.00
#
_symmetry.space_group_name_H-M   'P 1'
#
loop_
_entity.id
_entity.type
_entity.pdbx_description
1 polymer ?
#
loop_
_entity_poly.entity_id
_entity_poly.type
_entity_poly.pdbx_seq_one_letter_code
_entity_poly.pdbx_strand_id
1 'polypeptide(L)'
;EPGVGKTAIVEGLAQRIVAGDVPEGLKGKRVWALDVGALLAGAKYRGEFEERLKAVLAEIQNAAGDIVLFIDELHTIVGAGAAEGAVDAANMLKPMLARGELRAIGATTLDEYRKHVEKDAALERRFQPVFVGEPSVADTVSILRGLKDRYELHHKVKVKDAALVAATVLSHRYIADRFLPDKAIDLVDE
;
A
#
# COMPACT_ATOMS: atom_id res chain seq x y z
N GLU A 1 -3.30 -9.29 5.75
CA GLU A 1 -2.85 -10.39 4.89
C GLU A 1 -2.47 -9.88 3.51
N PRO A 2 -1.74 -10.67 2.65
CA PRO A 2 -1.51 -10.31 1.26
C PRO A 2 -2.82 -10.36 0.45
N GLY A 3 -2.95 -9.53 -0.58
CA GLY A 3 -4.09 -9.58 -1.50
C GLY A 3 -5.45 -9.10 -0.95
N VAL A 4 -5.50 -8.53 0.26
CA VAL A 4 -6.77 -8.02 0.85
C VAL A 4 -7.15 -6.60 0.42
N GLY A 5 -6.36 -5.97 -0.45
CA GLY A 5 -6.67 -4.65 -1.02
C GLY A 5 -6.08 -3.46 -0.27
N LYS A 6 -4.97 -3.61 0.47
CA LYS A 6 -4.34 -2.52 1.22
C LYS A 6 -4.02 -1.30 0.35
N THR A 7 -3.41 -1.51 -0.81
CA THR A 7 -3.06 -0.45 -1.76
C THR A 7 -4.30 0.24 -2.32
N ALA A 8 -5.35 -0.53 -2.65
CA ALA A 8 -6.62 -0.01 -3.15
C ALA A 8 -7.33 0.92 -2.15
N ILE A 9 -7.18 0.68 -0.83
CA ILE A 9 -7.70 1.57 0.21
C ILE A 9 -7.04 2.94 0.14
N VAL A 10 -5.71 2.99 -0.08
CA VAL A 10 -4.96 4.25 -0.18
C VAL A 10 -5.31 4.99 -1.47
N GLU A 11 -5.46 4.27 -2.58
CA GLU A 11 -5.96 4.84 -3.83
C GLU A 11 -7.37 5.42 -3.67
N GLY A 12 -8.26 4.70 -2.99
CA GLY A 12 -9.60 5.18 -2.65
C GLY A 12 -9.56 6.44 -1.77
N LEU A 13 -8.64 6.50 -0.80
CA LEU A 13 -8.43 7.71 0.00
C LEU A 13 -7.98 8.88 -0.88
N ALA A 14 -7.04 8.67 -1.79
CA ALA A 14 -6.58 9.71 -2.72
C ALA A 14 -7.74 10.25 -3.59
N GLN A 15 -8.60 9.37 -4.10
CA GLN A 15 -9.79 9.77 -4.86
C GLN A 15 -10.77 10.61 -4.01
N ARG A 16 -11.01 10.22 -2.75
CA ARG A 16 -11.85 10.97 -1.83
C ARG A 16 -11.26 12.33 -1.47
N ILE A 17 -9.93 12.45 -1.36
CA ILE A 17 -9.26 13.74 -1.17
C ILE A 17 -9.53 14.66 -2.36
N VAL A 18 -9.38 14.15 -3.58
CA VAL A 18 -9.66 14.90 -4.80
C VAL A 18 -11.12 15.34 -4.88
N ALA A 19 -12.05 14.47 -4.49
CA ALA A 19 -13.48 14.76 -4.43
C ALA A 19 -13.87 15.71 -3.28
N GLY A 20 -12.96 16.00 -2.35
CA GLY A 20 -13.23 16.79 -1.14
C GLY A 20 -14.04 16.05 -0.07
N ASP A 21 -14.27 14.74 -0.25
CA ASP A 21 -15.02 13.88 0.68
C ASP A 21 -14.09 13.30 1.76
N VAL A 22 -13.44 14.18 2.49
CA VAL A 22 -12.52 13.87 3.58
C VAL A 22 -12.61 14.93 4.68
N PRO A 23 -12.17 14.60 5.92
CA PRO A 23 -12.05 15.58 6.99
C PRO A 23 -11.16 16.77 6.58
N GLU A 24 -11.40 17.93 7.20
CA GLU A 24 -10.74 19.20 6.86
C GLU A 24 -9.21 19.09 6.82
N GLY A 25 -8.62 18.34 7.75
CA GLY A 25 -7.17 18.13 7.82
C GLY A 25 -6.54 17.33 6.66
N LEU A 26 -7.38 16.72 5.80
CA LEU A 26 -6.94 15.98 4.61
C LEU A 26 -7.31 16.68 3.30
N LYS A 27 -8.17 17.69 3.35
CA LYS A 27 -8.56 18.46 2.13
C LYS A 27 -7.32 19.10 1.50
N GLY A 28 -7.25 19.04 0.19
CA GLY A 28 -6.17 19.63 -0.60
C GLY A 28 -4.82 18.92 -0.46
N LYS A 29 -4.73 17.83 0.32
CA LYS A 29 -3.51 17.03 0.41
C LYS A 29 -3.31 16.22 -0.86
N ARG A 30 -2.06 15.83 -1.11
CA ARG A 30 -1.66 14.95 -2.22
C ARG A 30 -1.10 13.67 -1.64
N VAL A 31 -1.50 12.54 -2.19
CA VAL A 31 -0.91 11.23 -1.82
C VAL A 31 0.17 10.91 -2.84
N TRP A 32 1.40 10.74 -2.37
CA TRP A 32 2.54 10.33 -3.19
C TRP A 32 2.95 8.90 -2.83
N ALA A 33 2.94 8.00 -3.81
CA ALA A 33 3.45 6.65 -3.64
C ALA A 33 4.97 6.64 -3.81
N LEU A 34 5.69 6.09 -2.82
CA LEU A 34 7.12 5.89 -2.89
C LEU A 34 7.40 4.56 -3.60
N ASP A 35 7.96 4.64 -4.79
CA ASP A 35 8.46 3.47 -5.50
C ASP A 35 9.89 3.15 -5.04
N VAL A 36 10.00 2.25 -4.07
CA VAL A 36 11.28 1.80 -3.53
C VAL A 36 12.10 1.04 -4.58
N GLY A 37 11.41 0.29 -5.46
CA GLY A 37 12.05 -0.44 -6.56
C GLY A 37 12.73 0.52 -7.54
N ALA A 38 12.04 1.60 -7.93
CA ALA A 38 12.61 2.63 -8.79
C ALA A 38 13.80 3.37 -8.15
N LEU A 39 13.75 3.58 -6.83
CA LEU A 39 14.88 4.19 -6.11
C LEU A 39 16.12 3.29 -6.09
N LEU A 40 15.93 1.97 -6.03
CA LEU A 40 16.99 0.97 -6.05
C LEU A 40 17.49 0.69 -7.47
N ALA A 41 16.64 0.83 -8.48
CA ALA A 41 16.97 0.53 -9.86
C ALA A 41 18.15 1.38 -10.35
N GLY A 42 19.20 0.70 -10.81
CA GLY A 42 20.43 1.34 -11.30
C GLY A 42 21.31 2.00 -10.24
N ALA A 43 20.98 1.91 -8.96
CA ALA A 43 21.90 2.30 -7.89
C ALA A 43 22.98 1.25 -7.74
N LYS A 44 24.20 1.55 -8.18
CA LYS A 44 25.36 0.67 -8.06
C LYS A 44 25.95 0.68 -6.65
N TYR A 45 25.73 1.74 -5.90
CA TYR A 45 26.26 1.96 -4.56
C TYR A 45 25.15 2.42 -3.60
N ARG A 46 25.31 2.07 -2.35
CA ARG A 46 24.41 2.46 -1.25
C ARG A 46 24.13 3.98 -1.20
N GLY A 47 25.16 4.79 -1.42
CA GLY A 47 25.05 6.25 -1.39
C GLY A 47 24.07 6.82 -2.42
N GLU A 48 23.97 6.21 -3.61
CA GLU A 48 23.06 6.69 -4.66
C GLU A 48 21.59 6.54 -4.26
N PHE A 49 21.22 5.46 -3.62
CA PHE A 49 19.88 5.28 -3.11
C PHE A 49 19.57 6.29 -1.98
N GLU A 50 20.52 6.45 -1.04
CA GLU A 50 20.35 7.40 0.07
C GLU A 50 20.20 8.84 -0.45
N GLU A 51 20.96 9.24 -1.46
CA GLU A 51 20.84 10.56 -2.09
C GLU A 51 19.48 10.75 -2.77
N ARG A 52 19.00 9.75 -3.50
CA ARG A 52 17.68 9.80 -4.14
C ARG A 52 16.56 9.91 -3.11
N LEU A 53 16.61 9.10 -2.05
CA LEU A 53 15.63 9.16 -0.98
C LEU A 53 15.68 10.52 -0.26
N LYS A 54 16.87 11.07 0.03
CA LYS A 54 17.03 12.41 0.59
C LYS A 54 16.39 13.49 -0.28
N ALA A 55 16.56 13.41 -1.59
CA ALA A 55 15.95 14.36 -2.52
C ALA A 55 14.41 14.32 -2.44
N VAL A 56 13.82 13.13 -2.44
CA VAL A 56 12.35 12.94 -2.28
C VAL A 56 11.88 13.50 -0.94
N LEU A 57 12.58 13.19 0.15
CA LEU A 57 12.22 13.66 1.49
C LEU A 57 12.35 15.19 1.63
N ALA A 58 13.35 15.80 1.01
CA ALA A 58 13.49 17.25 0.97
C ALA A 58 12.33 17.93 0.23
N GLU A 59 11.86 17.33 -0.87
CA GLU A 59 10.71 17.83 -1.61
C GLU A 59 9.41 17.74 -0.78
N ILE A 60 9.23 16.66 -0.03
CA ILE A 60 8.10 16.51 0.90
C ILE A 60 8.16 17.55 2.02
N GLN A 61 9.33 17.82 2.58
CA GLN A 61 9.50 18.87 3.60
C GLN A 61 9.15 20.25 3.05
N ASN A 62 9.61 20.57 1.83
CA ASN A 62 9.31 21.84 1.18
C ASN A 62 7.81 22.03 0.88
N ALA A 63 7.06 20.95 0.76
CA ALA A 63 5.62 20.98 0.58
C ALA A 63 4.83 21.27 1.88
N ALA A 64 5.51 21.54 2.99
CA ALA A 64 4.94 22.03 4.25
C ALA A 64 3.73 21.21 4.78
N GLY A 65 3.78 19.90 4.61
CA GLY A 65 2.74 18.96 5.08
C GLY A 65 1.55 18.78 4.13
N ASP A 66 1.64 19.23 2.89
CA ASP A 66 0.61 19.02 1.87
C ASP A 66 0.71 17.65 1.20
N ILE A 67 1.79 16.92 1.46
CA ILE A 67 2.01 15.59 0.92
C ILE A 67 1.83 14.55 2.03
N VAL A 68 1.08 13.49 1.72
CA VAL A 68 1.00 12.25 2.48
C VAL A 68 1.76 11.20 1.69
N LEU A 69 2.87 10.71 2.26
CA LEU A 69 3.70 9.68 1.61
C LEU A 69 3.07 8.31 1.81
N PHE A 70 2.79 7.60 0.74
CA PHE A 70 2.41 6.19 0.78
C PHE A 70 3.61 5.30 0.51
N ILE A 71 3.86 4.36 1.40
CA ILE A 71 4.94 3.38 1.30
C ILE A 71 4.31 2.00 1.31
N ASP A 72 4.23 1.38 0.15
CA ASP A 72 3.83 -0.02 0.08
C ASP A 72 5.00 -0.90 0.52
N GLU A 73 4.69 -2.05 1.09
CA GLU A 73 5.69 -2.96 1.66
C GLU A 73 6.69 -2.24 2.59
N LEU A 74 6.18 -1.45 3.54
CA LEU A 74 6.98 -0.64 4.47
C LEU A 74 8.14 -1.42 5.10
N HIS A 75 7.98 -2.73 5.30
CA HIS A 75 9.00 -3.61 5.85
C HIS A 75 10.27 -3.69 4.98
N THR A 76 10.19 -3.42 3.68
CA THR A 76 11.36 -3.41 2.78
C THR A 76 12.32 -2.28 3.11
N ILE A 77 11.78 -1.17 3.64
CA ILE A 77 12.57 -0.01 4.06
C ILE A 77 13.08 -0.18 5.50
N VAL A 78 12.26 -0.80 6.37
CA VAL A 78 12.55 -0.93 7.81
C VAL A 78 13.37 -2.18 8.11
N GLY A 79 13.11 -3.29 7.43
CA GLY A 79 13.75 -4.58 7.65
C GLY A 79 15.12 -4.75 7.00
N ALA A 80 15.45 -3.86 6.11
CA ALA A 80 16.68 -3.93 5.32
C ALA A 80 17.99 -3.75 6.15
N GLY A 81 17.91 -3.32 7.40
CA GLY A 81 19.07 -3.09 8.27
C GLY A 81 19.83 -4.34 8.75
N ALA A 82 19.30 -5.55 8.48
CA ALA A 82 19.91 -6.81 8.95
C ALA A 82 20.81 -7.51 7.93
N ALA A 83 20.78 -7.13 6.66
CA ALA A 83 21.67 -7.68 5.62
C ALA A 83 22.82 -6.71 5.32
N GLU A 84 24.04 -7.22 5.18
CA GLU A 84 25.19 -6.41 4.73
C GLU A 84 24.86 -5.75 3.40
N GLY A 85 24.76 -4.41 3.39
CA GLY A 85 24.37 -3.60 2.23
C GLY A 85 22.93 -3.09 2.21
N ALA A 86 22.12 -3.46 3.19
CA ALA A 86 20.74 -2.97 3.30
C ALA A 86 20.69 -1.51 3.71
N VAL A 87 19.85 -0.77 3.04
CA VAL A 87 19.72 0.68 3.19
C VAL A 87 19.01 1.01 4.48
N ASP A 88 19.61 1.84 5.29
CA ASP A 88 19.01 2.36 6.51
C ASP A 88 18.05 3.54 6.23
N ALA A 89 17.12 3.33 5.31
CA ALA A 89 16.11 4.31 4.98
C ALA A 89 15.20 4.62 6.19
N ALA A 90 15.03 3.65 7.09
CA ALA A 90 14.29 3.85 8.32
C ALA A 90 14.88 4.99 9.16
N ASN A 91 16.22 5.05 9.27
CA ASN A 91 16.89 6.13 10.05
C ASN A 91 16.74 7.52 9.41
N MET A 92 16.43 7.58 8.12
CA MET A 92 16.13 8.85 7.46
C MET A 92 14.68 9.28 7.70
N LEU A 93 13.74 8.34 7.75
CA LEU A 93 12.32 8.62 7.97
C LEU A 93 12.00 8.93 9.44
N LYS A 94 12.62 8.23 10.38
CA LYS A 94 12.34 8.34 11.82
C LYS A 94 12.40 9.77 12.36
N PRO A 95 13.43 10.60 12.06
CA PRO A 95 13.48 11.97 12.54
C PRO A 95 12.34 12.83 12.01
N MET A 96 11.97 12.67 10.74
CA MET A 96 10.92 13.45 10.10
C MET A 96 9.53 13.07 10.63
N LEU A 97 9.28 11.77 10.83
CA LEU A 97 8.08 11.27 11.51
C LEU A 97 8.01 11.79 12.95
N ALA A 98 9.16 11.84 13.65
CA ALA A 98 9.23 12.31 15.03
C ALA A 98 8.86 13.79 15.17
N ARG A 99 9.27 14.62 14.22
CA ARG A 99 8.99 16.06 14.21
C ARG A 99 7.64 16.43 13.58
N GLY A 100 6.91 15.42 13.03
CA GLY A 100 5.66 15.66 12.32
C GLY A 100 5.84 16.32 10.93
N GLU A 101 7.07 16.35 10.43
CA GLU A 101 7.42 16.92 9.12
C GLU A 101 7.01 15.99 7.99
N LEU A 102 6.89 14.68 8.27
CA LEU A 102 6.44 13.65 7.35
C LEU A 102 5.12 13.05 7.82
N ARG A 103 4.11 13.10 6.96
CA ARG A 103 2.88 12.32 7.10
C ARG A 103 3.00 11.11 6.19
N ALA A 104 2.86 9.91 6.75
CA ALA A 104 3.05 8.69 5.99
C ALA A 104 1.95 7.66 6.26
N ILE A 105 1.62 6.90 5.24
CA ILE A 105 0.80 5.70 5.30
C ILE A 105 1.72 4.55 4.88
N GLY A 106 1.94 3.59 5.75
CA GLY A 106 2.68 2.38 5.43
C GLY A 106 1.75 1.20 5.27
N ALA A 107 1.92 0.41 4.22
CA ALA A 107 1.24 -0.88 4.08
C ALA A 107 2.24 -2.02 4.27
N THR A 108 1.82 -3.07 4.96
CA THR A 108 2.64 -4.28 5.17
C THR A 108 1.73 -5.45 5.55
N THR A 109 2.27 -6.66 5.59
CA THR A 109 1.58 -7.83 6.15
C THR A 109 1.71 -7.88 7.67
N LEU A 110 0.85 -8.66 8.34
CA LEU A 110 0.90 -8.81 9.80
C LEU A 110 2.23 -9.42 10.27
N ASP A 111 2.73 -10.41 9.54
CA ASP A 111 3.97 -11.07 9.90
C ASP A 111 5.19 -10.15 9.76
N GLU A 112 5.25 -9.38 8.68
CA GLU A 112 6.31 -8.40 8.47
C GLU A 112 6.20 -7.21 9.43
N TYR A 113 4.98 -6.79 9.78
CA TYR A 113 4.75 -5.79 10.82
C TYR A 113 5.34 -6.23 12.16
N ARG A 114 5.03 -7.44 12.60
CA ARG A 114 5.58 -8.01 13.87
C ARG A 114 7.08 -8.16 13.87
N LYS A 115 7.66 -8.55 12.71
CA LYS A 115 9.11 -8.74 12.59
C LYS A 115 9.90 -7.43 12.58
N HIS A 116 9.39 -6.41 11.91
CA HIS A 116 10.17 -5.22 11.55
C HIS A 116 9.67 -3.92 12.17
N VAL A 117 8.36 -3.69 12.22
CA VAL A 117 7.80 -2.41 12.69
C VAL A 117 7.56 -2.43 14.19
N GLU A 118 6.90 -3.46 14.70
CA GLU A 118 6.56 -3.60 16.12
C GLU A 118 7.80 -3.68 17.02
N LYS A 119 8.90 -4.25 16.51
CA LYS A 119 10.17 -4.32 17.25
C LYS A 119 10.96 -3.02 17.26
N ASP A 120 10.61 -2.08 16.41
CA ASP A 120 11.25 -0.76 16.36
C ASP A 120 10.42 0.26 17.12
N ALA A 121 10.74 0.49 18.39
CA ALA A 121 10.01 1.41 19.27
C ALA A 121 9.87 2.84 18.73
N ALA A 122 10.75 3.27 17.83
CA ALA A 122 10.67 4.59 17.21
C ALA A 122 9.59 4.63 16.12
N LEU A 123 9.40 3.56 15.37
CA LEU A 123 8.35 3.44 14.34
C LEU A 123 7.00 3.09 14.96
N GLU A 124 6.96 2.13 15.89
CA GLU A 124 5.75 1.73 16.58
C GLU A 124 4.99 2.91 17.19
N ARG A 125 5.70 3.83 17.81
CA ARG A 125 5.11 5.05 18.41
C ARG A 125 4.65 6.10 17.40
N ARG A 126 5.00 5.95 16.12
CA ARG A 126 4.72 6.93 15.06
C ARG A 126 3.67 6.48 14.08
N PHE A 127 3.45 5.17 13.98
CA PHE A 127 2.42 4.59 13.15
C PHE A 127 1.28 4.03 14.00
N GLN A 128 0.07 4.54 13.77
CA GLN A 128 -1.14 3.95 14.33
C GLN A 128 -1.54 2.76 13.44
N PRO A 129 -1.53 1.52 13.94
CA PRO A 129 -1.91 0.37 13.14
C PRO A 129 -3.41 0.41 12.80
N VAL A 130 -3.70 0.12 11.53
CA VAL A 130 -5.05 -0.08 11.00
C VAL A 130 -5.11 -1.48 10.41
N PHE A 131 -5.89 -2.35 11.02
CA PHE A 131 -6.04 -3.72 10.55
C PHE A 131 -6.98 -3.78 9.34
N VAL A 132 -6.48 -4.38 8.25
CA VAL A 132 -7.24 -4.66 7.04
C VAL A 132 -7.40 -6.18 6.93
N GLY A 133 -8.59 -6.67 7.25
CA GLY A 133 -8.94 -8.08 7.15
C GLY A 133 -9.37 -8.51 5.75
N GLU A 134 -9.44 -9.81 5.53
CA GLU A 134 -10.04 -10.38 4.32
C GLU A 134 -11.51 -9.93 4.22
N PRO A 135 -11.97 -9.41 3.09
CA PRO A 135 -13.37 -9.05 2.90
C PRO A 135 -14.26 -10.30 2.88
N SER A 136 -15.52 -10.13 3.24
CA SER A 136 -16.50 -11.20 3.12
C SER A 136 -16.76 -11.58 1.65
N VAL A 137 -17.38 -12.73 1.42
CA VAL A 137 -17.82 -13.15 0.06
C VAL A 137 -18.76 -12.08 -0.53
N ALA A 138 -19.67 -11.52 0.26
CA ALA A 138 -20.60 -10.49 -0.22
C ALA A 138 -19.87 -9.19 -0.62
N ASP A 139 -18.91 -8.75 0.21
CA ASP A 139 -18.10 -7.56 -0.09
C ASP A 139 -17.23 -7.79 -1.33
N THR A 140 -16.65 -8.98 -1.47
CA THR A 140 -15.84 -9.35 -2.65
C THR A 140 -16.67 -9.34 -3.93
N VAL A 141 -17.90 -9.86 -3.91
CA VAL A 141 -18.80 -9.77 -5.08
C VAL A 141 -19.06 -8.29 -5.45
N SER A 142 -19.24 -7.43 -4.46
CA SER A 142 -19.42 -5.99 -4.69
C SER A 142 -18.16 -5.34 -5.28
N ILE A 143 -16.97 -5.73 -4.82
CA ILE A 143 -15.69 -5.30 -5.38
C ILE A 143 -15.58 -5.73 -6.85
N LEU A 144 -15.83 -7.00 -7.14
CA LEU A 144 -15.77 -7.52 -8.53
C LEU A 144 -16.78 -6.84 -9.46
N ARG A 145 -17.98 -6.52 -8.96
CA ARG A 145 -18.96 -5.72 -9.72
C ARG A 145 -18.43 -4.32 -10.06
N GLY A 146 -17.72 -3.70 -9.13
CA GLY A 146 -17.06 -2.41 -9.38
C GLY A 146 -15.91 -2.48 -10.39
N LEU A 147 -15.26 -3.63 -10.52
CA LEU A 147 -14.17 -3.85 -11.46
C LEU A 147 -14.63 -4.38 -12.83
N LYS A 148 -15.85 -4.90 -12.91
CA LYS A 148 -16.40 -5.61 -14.08
C LYS A 148 -16.19 -4.87 -15.40
N ASP A 149 -16.58 -3.60 -15.48
CA ASP A 149 -16.50 -2.82 -16.70
C ASP A 149 -15.06 -2.66 -17.21
N ARG A 150 -14.09 -2.58 -16.29
CA ARG A 150 -12.67 -2.52 -16.65
C ARG A 150 -12.18 -3.84 -17.26
N TYR A 151 -12.57 -4.97 -16.66
CA TYR A 151 -12.23 -6.30 -17.20
C TYR A 151 -12.93 -6.57 -18.54
N GLU A 152 -14.22 -6.24 -18.66
CA GLU A 152 -14.95 -6.35 -19.93
C GLU A 152 -14.27 -5.53 -21.05
N LEU A 153 -13.82 -4.33 -20.73
CA LEU A 153 -13.13 -3.46 -21.70
C LEU A 153 -11.75 -4.03 -22.08
N HIS A 154 -11.00 -4.52 -21.10
CA HIS A 154 -9.64 -5.04 -21.30
C HIS A 154 -9.64 -6.33 -22.12
N HIS A 155 -10.45 -7.30 -21.72
CA HIS A 155 -10.53 -8.62 -22.36
C HIS A 155 -11.49 -8.67 -23.56
N LYS A 156 -12.24 -7.58 -23.80
CA LYS A 156 -13.24 -7.47 -24.88
C LYS A 156 -14.31 -8.56 -24.83
N VAL A 157 -14.70 -8.98 -23.65
CA VAL A 157 -15.73 -9.98 -23.36
C VAL A 157 -16.81 -9.41 -22.45
N LYS A 158 -17.97 -10.08 -22.40
CA LYS A 158 -19.03 -9.77 -21.45
C LYS A 158 -19.01 -10.75 -20.28
N VAL A 159 -18.88 -10.23 -19.07
CA VAL A 159 -18.85 -11.02 -17.84
C VAL A 159 -20.25 -11.02 -17.22
N LYS A 160 -20.85 -12.19 -17.05
CA LYS A 160 -22.14 -12.33 -16.37
C LYS A 160 -21.97 -12.14 -14.86
N ASP A 161 -22.96 -11.54 -14.19
CA ASP A 161 -22.94 -11.39 -12.73
C ASP A 161 -22.79 -12.72 -12.01
N ALA A 162 -23.42 -13.78 -12.53
CA ALA A 162 -23.28 -15.13 -12.00
C ALA A 162 -21.82 -15.65 -12.04
N ALA A 163 -21.01 -15.20 -13.00
CA ALA A 163 -19.59 -15.58 -13.06
C ALA A 163 -18.80 -14.90 -11.94
N LEU A 164 -19.07 -13.63 -11.62
CA LEU A 164 -18.45 -12.92 -10.48
C LEU A 164 -18.78 -13.57 -9.15
N VAL A 165 -20.05 -13.94 -8.97
CA VAL A 165 -20.51 -14.68 -7.79
C VAL A 165 -19.82 -16.04 -7.70
N ALA A 166 -19.76 -16.79 -8.81
CA ALA A 166 -19.11 -18.10 -8.86
C ALA A 166 -17.60 -17.98 -8.56
N ALA A 167 -16.89 -17.05 -9.20
CA ALA A 167 -15.46 -16.80 -8.96
C ALA A 167 -15.20 -16.54 -7.47
N THR A 168 -16.02 -15.71 -6.84
CA THR A 168 -15.87 -15.40 -5.39
C THR A 168 -16.14 -16.61 -4.52
N VAL A 169 -17.27 -17.30 -4.72
CA VAL A 169 -17.67 -18.44 -3.87
C VAL A 169 -16.70 -19.62 -4.03
N LEU A 170 -16.32 -19.92 -5.28
CA LEU A 170 -15.44 -21.07 -5.56
C LEU A 170 -14.01 -20.80 -5.12
N SER A 171 -13.46 -19.59 -5.34
CA SER A 171 -12.14 -19.24 -4.82
C SER A 171 -12.09 -19.27 -3.29
N HIS A 172 -13.13 -18.75 -2.63
CA HIS A 172 -13.21 -18.80 -1.17
C HIS A 172 -13.23 -20.25 -0.64
N ARG A 173 -13.92 -21.13 -1.34
CA ARG A 173 -14.10 -22.54 -0.91
C ARG A 173 -12.90 -23.43 -1.21
N TYR A 174 -12.26 -23.23 -2.37
CA TYR A 174 -11.29 -24.19 -2.89
C TYR A 174 -9.85 -23.68 -2.92
N ILE A 175 -9.62 -22.37 -2.83
CA ILE A 175 -8.28 -21.78 -2.77
C ILE A 175 -8.01 -21.33 -1.33
N ALA A 176 -7.30 -22.18 -0.56
CA ALA A 176 -7.10 -21.98 0.86
C ALA A 176 -5.84 -21.18 1.21
N ASP A 177 -4.87 -21.11 0.31
CA ASP A 177 -3.56 -20.49 0.49
C ASP A 177 -3.50 -19.02 0.07
N ARG A 178 -4.60 -18.46 -0.39
CA ARG A 178 -4.74 -17.05 -0.82
C ARG A 178 -5.99 -16.42 -0.22
N PHE A 179 -6.05 -15.09 -0.23
CA PHE A 179 -7.12 -14.31 0.38
C PHE A 179 -8.01 -13.60 -0.64
N LEU A 180 -9.26 -13.35 -0.25
CA LEU A 180 -10.14 -12.46 -0.99
C LEU A 180 -9.68 -10.98 -0.81
N PRO A 181 -9.90 -10.11 -1.78
CA PRO A 181 -10.55 -10.36 -3.07
C PRO A 181 -9.60 -10.93 -4.14
N ASP A 182 -8.29 -10.93 -3.91
CA ASP A 182 -7.24 -11.22 -4.89
C ASP A 182 -7.46 -12.53 -5.64
N LYS A 183 -7.66 -13.64 -4.90
CA LYS A 183 -7.93 -14.95 -5.52
C LYS A 183 -9.20 -15.03 -6.34
N ALA A 184 -10.19 -14.17 -6.08
CA ALA A 184 -11.40 -14.11 -6.89
C ALA A 184 -11.23 -13.21 -8.12
N ILE A 185 -10.40 -12.16 -7.99
CA ILE A 185 -10.00 -11.30 -9.09
C ILE A 185 -9.25 -12.10 -10.14
N ASP A 186 -8.26 -12.90 -9.73
CA ASP A 186 -7.48 -13.72 -10.65
C ASP A 186 -8.36 -14.67 -11.47
N LEU A 187 -9.37 -15.30 -10.84
CA LEU A 187 -10.31 -16.17 -11.58
C LEU A 187 -11.20 -15.43 -12.59
N VAL A 188 -11.31 -14.12 -12.50
CA VAL A 188 -12.04 -13.30 -13.47
C VAL A 188 -11.10 -12.77 -14.54
N ASP A 189 -9.82 -12.59 -14.22
CA ASP A 189 -8.80 -12.04 -15.11
C ASP A 189 -8.23 -13.11 -16.07
N GLU A 190 -8.16 -14.37 -15.64
CA GLU A 190 -7.77 -15.53 -16.49
C GLU A 190 -8.90 -15.98 -17.41
#